data_049e323b2570f68737250e2a80ad835b
#
_entry.id   049e323b2570f68737250e2a80ad835b
#
_cell.length_a   1.000
_cell.length_b   1.000
_cell.length_c   1.000
_cell.angle_alpha   90.00
_cell.angle_beta   90.00
_cell.angle_gamma   90.00
#
_symmetry.space_group_name_H-M   'P 1'
#
loop_
_entity.id
_entity.type
_entity.pdbx_description
1 polymer ?
#
loop_
_entity_poly.entity_id
_entity_poly.type
_entity_poly.pdbx_seq_one_letter_code
_entity_poly.pdbx_strand_id
1 'polypeptide(L)'
;KGSCIAGLLPRTPELLITVLAAWRIGAVYQPLFTAFESKAIEHRIETAQTRLIVTNAEQCPKLNSVKAPHILTVQADTASQDADFWTVLEQQPAGCEPEMLTFDDHFLMMFTSGTTGLAKSVPVPLKAVLAFKGYMTHAVDLRPEDSFWNLADPGWAYGLYYGITGPLSLGHSIIMDERAFSVDNALQIIQKYKVSNLTGSPTAFRMFFGFKEKFDASIKAHLRVVSSAGEPLTPEVIHWFNHDLGVNIYDQYGQTELGMVIANHHALDHYKKVGSAGYAIPGHRFAVLDKAHQEVELGGVGTLAIDCSQSPLFWFSGYGGNNRKPFAGHYYLTGDTVRLNEQGGVDFIGRADDVITTSGYRVGPFDVESTL
;
A
#
# COMPACT_ATOMS: atom_id res chain seq x y z
N LYS A 1 -11.77 19.18 -11.92
CA LYS A 1 -11.68 18.85 -10.49
C LYS A 1 -12.69 17.78 -10.15
N GLY A 2 -12.29 16.78 -9.34
CA GLY A 2 -13.16 15.71 -8.83
C GLY A 2 -13.54 14.60 -9.82
N SER A 3 -13.26 14.73 -11.11
CA SER A 3 -13.45 13.65 -12.09
C SER A 3 -12.46 12.52 -11.86
N CYS A 4 -12.91 11.26 -12.00
CA CYS A 4 -12.04 10.11 -11.84
C CYS A 4 -11.29 9.78 -13.15
N ILE A 5 -9.98 9.56 -13.05
CA ILE A 5 -9.07 9.14 -14.12
C ILE A 5 -8.39 7.85 -13.68
N ALA A 6 -8.49 6.79 -14.48
CA ALA A 6 -7.86 5.52 -14.18
C ALA A 6 -6.57 5.29 -14.98
N GLY A 7 -5.60 4.64 -14.34
CA GLY A 7 -4.41 4.10 -14.99
C GLY A 7 -4.42 2.58 -14.94
N LEU A 8 -4.50 1.93 -16.12
CA LEU A 8 -4.32 0.48 -16.30
C LEU A 8 -2.99 0.29 -17.05
N LEU A 9 -1.90 0.52 -16.35
CA LEU A 9 -0.55 0.58 -16.91
C LEU A 9 0.44 -0.19 -16.02
N PRO A 10 1.47 -0.81 -16.61
CA PRO A 10 2.61 -1.28 -15.85
C PRO A 10 3.41 -0.09 -15.28
N ARG A 11 4.48 -0.37 -14.55
CA ARG A 11 5.33 0.64 -13.90
C ARG A 11 6.21 1.41 -14.90
N THR A 12 5.56 2.13 -15.81
CA THR A 12 6.19 2.92 -16.87
C THR A 12 6.14 4.42 -16.57
N PRO A 13 6.89 5.27 -17.30
CA PRO A 13 6.80 6.72 -17.19
C PRO A 13 5.38 7.25 -17.38
N GLU A 14 4.61 6.66 -18.30
CA GLU A 14 3.22 7.06 -18.60
C GLU A 14 2.29 6.89 -17.42
N LEU A 15 2.51 5.83 -16.58
CA LEU A 15 1.79 5.68 -15.33
C LEU A 15 2.04 6.87 -14.41
N LEU A 16 3.29 7.24 -14.20
CA LEU A 16 3.65 8.37 -13.33
C LEU A 16 3.15 9.71 -13.87
N ILE A 17 3.26 9.93 -15.18
CA ILE A 17 2.71 11.11 -15.85
C ILE A 17 1.21 11.19 -15.60
N THR A 18 0.48 10.08 -15.78
CA THR A 18 -0.98 10.02 -15.57
C THR A 18 -1.36 10.34 -14.13
N VAL A 19 -0.65 9.78 -13.15
CA VAL A 19 -0.86 10.04 -11.72
C VAL A 19 -0.66 11.52 -11.41
N LEU A 20 0.47 12.09 -11.80
CA LEU A 20 0.83 13.48 -11.48
C LEU A 20 -0.05 14.48 -12.23
N ALA A 21 -0.41 14.18 -13.49
CA ALA A 21 -1.32 15.01 -14.27
C ALA A 21 -2.72 15.03 -13.65
N ALA A 22 -3.25 13.86 -13.23
CA ALA A 22 -4.53 13.80 -12.54
C ALA A 22 -4.55 14.67 -11.27
N TRP A 23 -3.51 14.58 -10.44
CA TRP A 23 -3.41 15.41 -9.24
C TRP A 23 -3.27 16.90 -9.54
N ARG A 24 -2.49 17.26 -10.56
CA ARG A 24 -2.28 18.67 -10.97
C ARG A 24 -3.58 19.36 -11.37
N ILE A 25 -4.48 18.66 -12.05
CA ILE A 25 -5.78 19.22 -12.48
C ILE A 25 -6.90 18.99 -11.45
N GLY A 26 -6.56 18.53 -10.24
CA GLY A 26 -7.53 18.24 -9.18
C GLY A 26 -8.48 17.09 -9.51
N ALA A 27 -8.08 16.17 -10.39
CA ALA A 27 -8.80 14.93 -10.65
C ALA A 27 -8.47 13.86 -9.60
N VAL A 28 -9.35 12.88 -9.47
CA VAL A 28 -9.16 11.73 -8.58
C VAL A 28 -8.50 10.61 -9.38
N TYR A 29 -7.28 10.22 -9.01
CA TYR A 29 -6.61 9.11 -9.67
C TYR A 29 -7.12 7.77 -9.15
N GLN A 30 -7.40 6.83 -10.05
CA GLN A 30 -7.82 5.47 -9.75
C GLN A 30 -6.78 4.49 -10.29
N PRO A 31 -6.04 3.75 -9.45
CA PRO A 31 -5.16 2.69 -9.92
C PRO A 31 -5.95 1.47 -10.33
N LEU A 32 -5.56 0.86 -11.43
CA LEU A 32 -6.02 -0.45 -11.87
C LEU A 32 -4.82 -1.38 -12.02
N PHE A 33 -4.83 -2.48 -11.27
CA PHE A 33 -3.76 -3.46 -11.33
C PHE A 33 -3.82 -4.24 -12.65
N THR A 34 -2.71 -4.34 -13.36
CA THR A 34 -2.65 -4.97 -14.67
C THR A 34 -3.01 -6.46 -14.68
N ALA A 35 -2.94 -7.15 -13.54
CA ALA A 35 -3.40 -8.52 -13.42
C ALA A 35 -4.91 -8.68 -13.16
N PHE A 36 -5.67 -7.58 -13.04
CA PHE A 36 -7.14 -7.70 -12.95
C PHE A 36 -7.74 -8.16 -14.28
N GLU A 37 -8.76 -9.02 -14.17
CA GLU A 37 -9.60 -9.43 -15.26
C GLU A 37 -10.69 -8.39 -15.58
N SER A 38 -11.25 -8.45 -16.80
CA SER A 38 -12.20 -7.47 -17.32
C SER A 38 -13.36 -7.15 -16.38
N LYS A 39 -13.99 -8.15 -15.76
CA LYS A 39 -15.12 -7.95 -14.81
C LYS A 39 -14.70 -7.15 -13.56
N ALA A 40 -13.50 -7.40 -13.06
CA ALA A 40 -12.98 -6.68 -11.90
C ALA A 40 -12.65 -5.22 -12.24
N ILE A 41 -12.19 -4.96 -13.46
CA ILE A 41 -11.94 -3.63 -14.01
C ILE A 41 -13.28 -2.90 -14.21
N GLU A 42 -14.24 -3.51 -14.90
CA GLU A 42 -15.57 -2.96 -15.18
C GLU A 42 -16.27 -2.49 -13.89
N HIS A 43 -16.33 -3.35 -12.87
CA HIS A 43 -16.92 -2.99 -11.57
C HIS A 43 -16.28 -1.73 -10.96
N ARG A 44 -14.95 -1.61 -11.02
CA ARG A 44 -14.23 -0.46 -10.47
C ARG A 44 -14.46 0.82 -11.26
N ILE A 45 -14.49 0.73 -12.57
CA ILE A 45 -14.76 1.84 -13.48
C ILE A 45 -16.16 2.38 -13.28
N GLU A 46 -17.17 1.50 -13.23
CA GLU A 46 -18.56 1.87 -12.99
C GLU A 46 -18.75 2.49 -11.60
N THR A 47 -18.21 1.86 -10.55
CA THR A 47 -18.32 2.34 -9.16
C THR A 47 -17.68 3.71 -8.98
N ALA A 48 -16.51 3.94 -9.59
CA ALA A 48 -15.80 5.23 -9.51
C ALA A 48 -16.33 6.27 -10.51
N GLN A 49 -17.22 5.91 -11.44
CA GLN A 49 -17.70 6.76 -12.53
C GLN A 49 -16.53 7.36 -13.33
N THR A 50 -15.57 6.51 -13.68
CA THR A 50 -14.33 6.91 -14.33
C THR A 50 -14.59 7.53 -15.70
N ARG A 51 -13.98 8.68 -15.97
CA ARG A 51 -14.19 9.49 -17.19
C ARG A 51 -13.12 9.25 -18.26
N LEU A 52 -11.91 8.88 -17.83
CA LEU A 52 -10.78 8.62 -18.71
C LEU A 52 -10.00 7.43 -18.18
N ILE A 53 -9.62 6.53 -19.07
CA ILE A 53 -8.68 5.44 -18.80
C ILE A 53 -7.42 5.68 -19.62
N VAL A 54 -6.25 5.62 -18.97
CA VAL A 54 -4.95 5.54 -19.66
C VAL A 54 -4.45 4.10 -19.55
N THR A 55 -4.12 3.51 -20.70
CA THR A 55 -3.72 2.10 -20.79
C THR A 55 -2.63 1.91 -21.85
N ASN A 56 -2.17 0.69 -22.06
CA ASN A 56 -1.29 0.31 -23.15
C ASN A 56 -1.94 -0.75 -24.06
N ALA A 57 -1.33 -1.02 -25.21
CA ALA A 57 -1.85 -1.96 -26.20
C ALA A 57 -2.08 -3.37 -25.61
N GLU A 58 -1.21 -3.82 -24.67
CA GLU A 58 -1.33 -5.14 -24.04
C GLU A 58 -2.59 -5.28 -23.17
N GLN A 59 -2.98 -4.21 -22.47
CA GLN A 59 -4.12 -4.22 -21.54
C GLN A 59 -5.45 -3.80 -22.20
N CYS A 60 -5.42 -3.16 -23.37
CA CYS A 60 -6.62 -2.75 -24.12
C CYS A 60 -7.69 -3.84 -24.28
N PRO A 61 -7.36 -5.10 -24.58
CA PRO A 61 -8.38 -6.15 -24.74
C PRO A 61 -9.26 -6.36 -23.49
N LYS A 62 -8.76 -6.03 -22.30
CA LYS A 62 -9.53 -6.12 -21.05
C LYS A 62 -10.62 -5.06 -20.93
N LEU A 63 -10.56 -4.02 -21.75
CA LEU A 63 -11.50 -2.88 -21.76
C LEU A 63 -12.62 -3.03 -22.78
N ASN A 64 -12.66 -4.09 -23.59
CA ASN A 64 -13.66 -4.28 -24.65
C ASN A 64 -15.12 -4.27 -24.16
N SER A 65 -15.37 -4.71 -22.91
CA SER A 65 -16.71 -4.70 -22.29
C SER A 65 -16.95 -3.46 -21.43
N VAL A 66 -15.93 -2.63 -21.22
CA VAL A 66 -15.97 -1.51 -20.27
C VAL A 66 -16.57 -0.29 -20.94
N LYS A 67 -17.62 0.27 -20.36
CA LYS A 67 -18.24 1.51 -20.82
C LYS A 67 -17.48 2.72 -20.25
N ALA A 68 -16.27 2.97 -20.73
CA ALA A 68 -15.53 4.18 -20.42
C ALA A 68 -15.75 5.26 -21.48
N PRO A 69 -15.92 6.54 -21.08
CA PRO A 69 -16.17 7.61 -22.07
C PRO A 69 -14.98 7.88 -22.98
N HIS A 70 -13.75 7.75 -22.44
CA HIS A 70 -12.52 8.01 -23.19
C HIS A 70 -11.41 7.03 -22.76
N ILE A 71 -10.65 6.58 -23.77
CA ILE A 71 -9.45 5.76 -23.57
C ILE A 71 -8.29 6.42 -24.30
N LEU A 72 -7.16 6.56 -23.61
CA LEU A 72 -5.86 6.90 -24.20
C LEU A 72 -4.96 5.69 -24.10
N THR A 73 -4.41 5.27 -25.23
CA THR A 73 -3.58 4.06 -25.30
C THR A 73 -2.14 4.44 -25.63
N VAL A 74 -1.21 4.02 -24.80
CA VAL A 74 0.22 4.11 -25.09
C VAL A 74 0.55 3.08 -26.17
N GLN A 75 1.18 3.54 -27.26
CA GLN A 75 1.46 2.71 -28.45
C GLN A 75 0.17 2.11 -29.06
N ALA A 76 -0.83 2.95 -29.27
CA ALA A 76 -2.05 2.54 -29.94
C ALA A 76 -1.72 1.94 -31.31
N ASP A 77 -2.36 0.81 -31.64
CA ASP A 77 -2.31 0.29 -33.01
C ASP A 77 -3.01 1.30 -33.93
N THR A 78 -2.46 1.51 -35.12
CA THR A 78 -3.04 2.40 -36.13
C THR A 78 -4.45 2.00 -36.56
N ALA A 79 -4.87 0.77 -36.27
CA ALA A 79 -6.21 0.26 -36.47
C ALA A 79 -7.17 0.50 -35.29
N SER A 80 -6.67 0.96 -34.13
CA SER A 80 -7.48 1.25 -32.94
C SER A 80 -8.26 2.56 -33.13
N GLN A 81 -9.49 2.60 -32.58
CA GLN A 81 -10.27 3.84 -32.45
C GLN A 81 -9.82 4.69 -31.26
N ASP A 82 -8.91 4.19 -30.42
CA ASP A 82 -8.40 4.87 -29.26
C ASP A 82 -7.39 5.96 -29.67
N ALA A 83 -7.38 7.06 -28.93
CA ALA A 83 -6.41 8.10 -29.14
C ALA A 83 -5.04 7.67 -28.58
N ASP A 84 -3.96 7.86 -29.36
CA ASP A 84 -2.61 7.58 -28.91
C ASP A 84 -2.15 8.62 -27.86
N PHE A 85 -1.64 8.13 -26.74
CA PHE A 85 -1.27 8.92 -25.56
C PHE A 85 -0.27 10.03 -25.91
N TRP A 86 0.82 9.69 -26.61
CA TRP A 86 1.88 10.65 -26.91
C TRP A 86 1.45 11.64 -28.00
N THR A 87 0.73 11.19 -29.01
CA THR A 87 0.18 12.04 -30.06
C THR A 87 -0.76 13.10 -29.49
N VAL A 88 -1.66 12.69 -28.57
CA VAL A 88 -2.57 13.64 -27.91
C VAL A 88 -1.80 14.62 -27.01
N LEU A 89 -0.79 14.13 -26.27
CA LEU A 89 0.00 14.95 -25.37
C LEU A 89 0.79 16.03 -26.13
N GLU A 90 1.42 15.69 -27.25
CA GLU A 90 2.19 16.62 -28.10
C GLU A 90 1.35 17.76 -28.66
N GLN A 91 0.04 17.55 -28.84
CA GLN A 91 -0.88 18.57 -29.34
C GLN A 91 -1.38 19.53 -28.27
N GLN A 92 -1.05 19.29 -26.99
CA GLN A 92 -1.51 20.14 -25.89
C GLN A 92 -0.53 21.28 -25.59
N PRO A 93 -1.04 22.38 -25.01
CA PRO A 93 -0.18 23.47 -24.52
C PRO A 93 0.78 22.93 -23.42
N ALA A 94 1.99 23.46 -23.40
CA ALA A 94 3.03 23.05 -22.45
C ALA A 94 2.76 23.43 -20.97
N GLY A 95 1.75 24.23 -20.69
CA GLY A 95 1.44 24.74 -19.36
C GLY A 95 0.02 24.42 -18.91
N CYS A 96 -0.10 24.04 -17.64
CA CYS A 96 -1.39 23.90 -16.95
C CYS A 96 -1.21 24.39 -15.51
N GLU A 97 -1.99 25.38 -15.11
CA GLU A 97 -2.00 25.83 -13.72
C GLU A 97 -2.55 24.73 -12.80
N PRO A 98 -1.96 24.54 -11.61
CA PRO A 98 -2.44 23.52 -10.68
C PRO A 98 -3.78 23.93 -10.09
N GLU A 99 -4.70 22.97 -10.04
CA GLU A 99 -5.97 23.14 -9.32
C GLU A 99 -5.73 23.10 -7.81
N MET A 100 -6.25 24.07 -7.09
CA MET A 100 -6.14 24.09 -5.63
C MET A 100 -7.18 23.17 -4.99
N LEU A 101 -6.67 22.24 -4.17
CA LEU A 101 -7.47 21.30 -3.40
C LEU A 101 -7.48 21.67 -1.92
N THR A 102 -8.57 21.37 -1.24
CA THR A 102 -8.69 21.39 0.22
C THR A 102 -8.24 20.04 0.80
N PHE A 103 -8.03 19.97 2.09
CA PHE A 103 -7.65 18.72 2.77
C PHE A 103 -8.69 17.60 2.63
N ASP A 104 -9.97 17.94 2.47
CA ASP A 104 -11.05 16.97 2.34
C ASP A 104 -11.40 16.61 0.88
N ASP A 105 -10.83 17.30 -0.11
CA ASP A 105 -10.95 16.92 -1.52
C ASP A 105 -10.27 15.55 -1.74
N HIS A 106 -10.93 14.66 -2.46
CA HIS A 106 -10.34 13.36 -2.80
C HIS A 106 -9.33 13.50 -3.95
N PHE A 107 -8.19 12.81 -3.83
CA PHE A 107 -7.16 12.78 -4.87
C PHE A 107 -6.88 11.36 -5.38
N LEU A 108 -7.32 10.32 -4.61
CA LEU A 108 -7.24 8.92 -5.01
C LEU A 108 -8.60 8.23 -4.79
N MET A 109 -8.88 7.24 -5.63
CA MET A 109 -9.99 6.30 -5.47
C MET A 109 -9.42 4.90 -5.44
N MET A 110 -9.21 4.36 -4.24
CA MET A 110 -8.75 3.00 -4.05
C MET A 110 -9.91 2.01 -3.99
N PHE A 111 -9.59 0.73 -4.10
CA PHE A 111 -10.54 -0.35 -3.91
C PHE A 111 -9.95 -1.42 -3.01
N THR A 112 -10.73 -1.89 -2.04
CA THR A 112 -10.34 -2.99 -1.17
C THR A 112 -11.08 -4.26 -1.55
N SER A 113 -10.41 -5.41 -1.48
CA SER A 113 -11.05 -6.71 -1.64
C SER A 113 -11.95 -6.97 -0.44
N GLY A 114 -13.28 -6.89 -0.64
CA GLY A 114 -14.21 -7.32 0.40
C GLY A 114 -14.11 -8.83 0.60
N THR A 115 -14.07 -9.30 1.85
CA THR A 115 -14.07 -10.73 2.19
C THR A 115 -15.35 -11.46 1.75
N THR A 116 -16.41 -10.73 1.40
CA THR A 116 -17.75 -11.28 1.15
C THR A 116 -18.39 -10.82 -0.15
N GLY A 117 -17.65 -10.20 -1.11
CA GLY A 117 -18.30 -9.68 -2.31
C GLY A 117 -17.42 -8.78 -3.19
N LEU A 118 -18.08 -7.94 -3.97
CA LEU A 118 -17.43 -6.97 -4.86
C LEU A 118 -16.54 -5.98 -4.10
N ALA A 119 -15.45 -5.57 -4.72
CA ALA A 119 -14.52 -4.61 -4.14
C ALA A 119 -15.23 -3.30 -3.77
N LYS A 120 -14.92 -2.77 -2.58
CA LYS A 120 -15.49 -1.53 -2.06
C LYS A 120 -14.58 -0.37 -2.40
N SER A 121 -15.15 0.75 -2.84
CA SER A 121 -14.39 1.97 -3.10
C SER A 121 -14.00 2.68 -1.80
N VAL A 122 -12.75 3.12 -1.75
CA VAL A 122 -12.14 3.87 -0.66
C VAL A 122 -11.70 5.22 -1.19
N PRO A 123 -12.53 6.25 -1.04
CA PRO A 123 -12.13 7.62 -1.39
C PRO A 123 -11.03 8.10 -0.43
N VAL A 124 -9.91 8.55 -0.97
CA VAL A 124 -8.75 9.00 -0.18
C VAL A 124 -8.63 10.52 -0.28
N PRO A 125 -8.86 11.25 0.82
CA PRO A 125 -8.76 12.70 0.84
C PRO A 125 -7.29 13.16 0.87
N LEU A 126 -7.04 14.38 0.42
CA LEU A 126 -5.69 14.95 0.36
C LEU A 126 -4.98 14.95 1.73
N LYS A 127 -5.72 15.11 2.83
CA LYS A 127 -5.15 15.03 4.20
C LYS A 127 -4.45 13.70 4.51
N ALA A 128 -4.77 12.60 3.80
CA ALA A 128 -4.10 11.32 3.96
C ALA A 128 -2.60 11.39 3.65
N VAL A 129 -2.17 12.33 2.81
CA VAL A 129 -0.76 12.57 2.51
C VAL A 129 0.05 12.88 3.78
N LEU A 130 -0.55 13.51 4.79
CA LEU A 130 0.13 13.76 6.07
C LEU A 130 0.43 12.46 6.81
N ALA A 131 -0.51 11.51 6.80
CA ALA A 131 -0.28 10.17 7.37
C ALA A 131 0.80 9.40 6.58
N PHE A 132 0.78 9.49 5.24
CA PHE A 132 1.80 8.85 4.40
C PHE A 132 3.19 9.41 4.69
N LYS A 133 3.33 10.74 4.84
CA LYS A 133 4.59 11.37 5.24
C LYS A 133 5.04 10.91 6.63
N GLY A 134 4.13 10.83 7.60
CA GLY A 134 4.42 10.33 8.94
C GLY A 134 4.99 8.90 8.93
N TYR A 135 4.40 8.01 8.14
CA TYR A 135 4.91 6.66 7.95
C TYR A 135 6.31 6.65 7.30
N MET A 136 6.51 7.37 6.20
CA MET A 136 7.81 7.43 5.53
C MET A 136 8.92 7.96 6.45
N THR A 137 8.59 8.95 7.29
CA THR A 137 9.56 9.57 8.21
C THR A 137 9.88 8.67 9.39
N HIS A 138 8.87 8.09 10.05
CA HIS A 138 9.07 7.40 11.32
C HIS A 138 9.26 5.89 11.18
N ALA A 139 8.42 5.25 10.38
CA ALA A 139 8.46 3.80 10.22
C ALA A 139 9.53 3.35 9.23
N VAL A 140 9.59 3.98 8.06
CA VAL A 140 10.55 3.67 7.00
C VAL A 140 11.90 4.34 7.22
N ASP A 141 11.96 5.41 8.02
CA ASP A 141 13.18 6.23 8.24
C ASP A 141 13.78 6.67 6.89
N LEU A 142 12.91 7.23 6.01
CA LEU A 142 13.38 7.72 4.72
C LEU A 142 14.19 9.01 4.90
N ARG A 143 15.48 8.96 4.56
CA ARG A 143 16.44 10.04 4.72
C ARG A 143 16.80 10.70 3.39
N PRO A 144 17.20 11.98 3.38
CA PRO A 144 17.55 12.69 2.15
C PRO A 144 18.59 11.98 1.27
N GLU A 145 19.52 11.26 1.90
CA GLU A 145 20.59 10.53 1.21
C GLU A 145 20.19 9.14 0.71
N ASP A 146 19.00 8.64 1.06
CA ASP A 146 18.58 7.30 0.66
C ASP A 146 18.29 7.18 -0.85
N SER A 147 18.72 6.09 -1.42
CA SER A 147 18.17 5.55 -2.65
C SER A 147 17.02 4.62 -2.29
N PHE A 148 15.79 5.08 -2.51
CA PHE A 148 14.58 4.41 -2.07
C PHE A 148 13.91 3.58 -3.17
N TRP A 149 13.54 2.36 -2.81
CA TRP A 149 12.76 1.50 -3.71
C TRP A 149 11.65 0.76 -2.97
N ASN A 150 10.43 0.84 -3.51
CA ASN A 150 9.30 0.03 -3.09
C ASN A 150 9.00 -1.05 -4.14
N LEU A 151 9.03 -2.33 -3.73
CA LEU A 151 8.76 -3.47 -4.61
C LEU A 151 7.28 -3.64 -4.96
N ALA A 152 6.38 -3.06 -4.15
CA ALA A 152 4.95 -3.24 -4.32
C ALA A 152 4.44 -2.54 -5.60
N ASP A 153 3.45 -3.17 -6.24
CA ASP A 153 2.83 -2.61 -7.43
C ASP A 153 1.93 -1.41 -7.08
N PRO A 154 2.03 -0.28 -7.82
CA PRO A 154 1.19 0.91 -7.59
C PRO A 154 -0.30 0.72 -7.95
N GLY A 155 -0.69 -0.40 -8.51
CA GLY A 155 -2.08 -0.82 -8.61
C GLY A 155 -2.73 -1.15 -7.25
N TRP A 156 -1.90 -1.30 -6.19
CA TRP A 156 -2.31 -1.52 -4.82
C TRP A 156 -1.94 -0.36 -3.90
N ALA A 157 -2.63 -0.27 -2.75
CA ALA A 157 -2.46 0.82 -1.80
C ALA A 157 -1.01 0.98 -1.35
N TYR A 158 -0.32 -0.11 -0.97
CA TYR A 158 1.05 -0.03 -0.47
C TYR A 158 2.04 0.50 -1.52
N GLY A 159 1.89 0.09 -2.77
CA GLY A 159 2.72 0.61 -3.87
C GLY A 159 2.40 2.07 -4.22
N LEU A 160 1.12 2.45 -4.28
CA LEU A 160 0.73 3.81 -4.63
C LEU A 160 0.98 4.81 -3.49
N TYR A 161 0.60 4.45 -2.26
CA TYR A 161 0.78 5.34 -1.10
C TYR A 161 2.26 5.55 -0.76
N TYR A 162 3.06 4.48 -0.80
CA TYR A 162 4.42 4.46 -0.26
C TYR A 162 5.52 4.19 -1.29
N GLY A 163 5.15 3.83 -2.52
CA GLY A 163 6.08 3.77 -3.64
C GLY A 163 6.07 5.04 -4.49
N ILE A 164 4.96 5.80 -4.48
CA ILE A 164 4.80 7.02 -5.29
C ILE A 164 4.48 8.22 -4.40
N THR A 165 3.30 8.23 -3.75
CA THR A 165 2.77 9.43 -3.09
C THR A 165 3.64 9.89 -1.92
N GLY A 166 3.98 9.00 -1.00
CA GLY A 166 4.76 9.30 0.19
C GLY A 166 6.15 9.87 -0.13
N PRO A 167 7.02 9.16 -0.86
CA PRO A 167 8.35 9.63 -1.16
C PRO A 167 8.35 10.91 -2.00
N LEU A 168 7.51 11.01 -3.04
CA LEU A 168 7.43 12.24 -3.85
C LEU A 168 6.95 13.45 -3.04
N SER A 169 6.02 13.26 -2.08
CA SER A 169 5.56 14.33 -1.19
C SER A 169 6.65 14.85 -0.24
N LEU A 170 7.71 14.07 -0.02
CA LEU A 170 8.90 14.44 0.75
C LEU A 170 10.04 14.96 -0.16
N GLY A 171 9.85 15.01 -1.49
CA GLY A 171 10.86 15.45 -2.44
C GLY A 171 11.91 14.39 -2.80
N HIS A 172 11.63 13.11 -2.50
CA HIS A 172 12.53 12.01 -2.85
C HIS A 172 12.31 11.50 -4.27
N SER A 173 13.37 11.03 -4.90
CA SER A 173 13.29 10.22 -6.12
C SER A 173 12.75 8.83 -5.80
N ILE A 174 12.11 8.22 -6.79
CA ILE A 174 11.60 6.85 -6.70
C ILE A 174 12.23 5.99 -7.80
N ILE A 175 12.37 4.71 -7.53
CA ILE A 175 12.77 3.71 -8.52
C ILE A 175 11.51 2.96 -8.96
N MET A 176 11.29 2.87 -10.27
CA MET A 176 10.25 2.06 -10.89
C MET A 176 10.90 1.08 -11.86
N ASP A 177 10.59 -0.21 -11.72
CA ASP A 177 11.05 -1.26 -12.65
C ASP A 177 9.82 -1.88 -13.32
N GLU A 178 9.72 -1.74 -14.63
CA GLU A 178 8.60 -2.24 -15.43
C GLU A 178 8.62 -3.77 -15.58
N ARG A 179 9.79 -4.37 -15.38
CA ARG A 179 9.95 -5.82 -15.51
C ARG A 179 9.16 -6.57 -14.44
N ALA A 180 8.75 -7.79 -14.77
CA ALA A 180 8.21 -8.70 -13.78
C ALA A 180 9.23 -8.93 -12.64
N PHE A 181 8.72 -9.00 -11.40
CA PHE A 181 9.58 -9.25 -10.24
C PHE A 181 10.32 -10.58 -10.38
N SER A 182 11.62 -10.53 -10.24
CA SER A 182 12.48 -11.69 -10.01
C SER A 182 13.61 -11.29 -9.07
N VAL A 183 14.17 -12.26 -8.36
CA VAL A 183 15.31 -12.00 -7.46
C VAL A 183 16.49 -11.41 -8.21
N ASP A 184 16.80 -11.93 -9.40
CA ASP A 184 17.93 -11.45 -10.20
C ASP A 184 17.73 -10.00 -10.67
N ASN A 185 16.53 -9.65 -11.15
CA ASN A 185 16.20 -8.27 -11.48
C ASN A 185 16.32 -7.34 -10.27
N ALA A 186 15.81 -7.79 -9.12
CA ALA A 186 15.86 -7.01 -7.90
C ALA A 186 17.31 -6.75 -7.44
N LEU A 187 18.17 -7.76 -7.47
CA LEU A 187 19.59 -7.61 -7.14
C LEU A 187 20.31 -6.65 -8.08
N GLN A 188 20.03 -6.72 -9.40
CA GLN A 188 20.56 -5.76 -10.37
C GLN A 188 20.15 -4.32 -10.05
N ILE A 189 18.89 -4.09 -9.67
CA ILE A 189 18.40 -2.76 -9.28
C ILE A 189 19.10 -2.29 -8.01
N ILE A 190 19.17 -3.13 -6.98
CA ILE A 190 19.83 -2.79 -5.72
C ILE A 190 21.29 -2.37 -5.97
N GLN A 191 22.02 -3.13 -6.76
CA GLN A 191 23.42 -2.82 -7.11
C GLN A 191 23.53 -1.56 -7.96
N LYS A 192 22.75 -1.47 -9.05
CA LYS A 192 22.83 -0.36 -10.02
C LYS A 192 22.52 0.99 -9.39
N TYR A 193 21.46 1.03 -8.57
CA TYR A 193 20.99 2.27 -7.96
C TYR A 193 21.42 2.43 -6.50
N LYS A 194 22.22 1.49 -5.98
CA LYS A 194 22.73 1.49 -4.58
C LYS A 194 21.59 1.68 -3.59
N VAL A 195 20.52 0.89 -3.76
CA VAL A 195 19.33 0.99 -2.93
C VAL A 195 19.71 0.83 -1.45
N SER A 196 19.41 1.84 -0.65
CA SER A 196 19.71 1.86 0.79
C SER A 196 18.48 1.66 1.66
N ASN A 197 17.30 2.00 1.14
CA ASN A 197 16.03 1.87 1.84
C ASN A 197 15.04 1.11 0.94
N LEU A 198 14.71 -0.10 1.35
CA LEU A 198 13.90 -1.04 0.57
C LEU A 198 12.61 -1.37 1.29
N THR A 199 11.48 -1.27 0.58
CA THR A 199 10.18 -1.68 1.11
C THR A 199 9.51 -2.72 0.22
N GLY A 200 8.75 -3.65 0.80
CA GLY A 200 8.08 -4.68 0.01
C GLY A 200 7.13 -5.54 0.84
N SER A 201 6.62 -6.59 0.19
CA SER A 201 5.78 -7.60 0.85
C SER A 201 6.61 -8.74 1.42
N PRO A 202 6.13 -9.46 2.45
CA PRO A 202 6.75 -10.69 2.95
C PRO A 202 7.01 -11.72 1.86
N THR A 203 6.10 -11.82 0.88
CA THR A 203 6.27 -12.73 -0.27
C THR A 203 7.55 -12.42 -1.06
N ALA A 204 7.86 -11.16 -1.34
CA ALA A 204 9.11 -10.79 -2.01
C ALA A 204 10.34 -11.14 -1.16
N PHE A 205 10.27 -10.93 0.15
CA PHE A 205 11.37 -11.22 1.07
C PHE A 205 11.55 -12.73 1.30
N ARG A 206 10.48 -13.54 1.28
CA ARG A 206 10.59 -15.01 1.23
C ARG A 206 11.28 -15.49 -0.05
N MET A 207 10.99 -14.86 -1.20
CA MET A 207 11.72 -15.17 -2.43
C MET A 207 13.20 -14.80 -2.32
N PHE A 208 13.55 -13.67 -1.72
CA PHE A 208 14.96 -13.33 -1.43
C PHE A 208 15.62 -14.38 -0.55
N PHE A 209 14.96 -14.79 0.54
CA PHE A 209 15.48 -15.84 1.42
C PHE A 209 15.70 -17.18 0.70
N GLY A 210 14.81 -17.53 -0.23
CA GLY A 210 14.96 -18.74 -1.07
C GLY A 210 16.19 -18.72 -1.99
N PHE A 211 16.79 -17.54 -2.23
CA PHE A 211 18.00 -17.34 -3.03
C PHE A 211 19.08 -16.60 -2.24
N LYS A 212 19.15 -16.86 -0.94
CA LYS A 212 20.05 -16.15 -0.01
C LYS A 212 21.53 -16.19 -0.37
N GLU A 213 21.96 -17.21 -1.10
CA GLU A 213 23.34 -17.37 -1.58
C GLU A 213 23.74 -16.31 -2.62
N LYS A 214 22.77 -15.64 -3.26
CA LYS A 214 23.01 -14.53 -4.20
C LYS A 214 23.25 -13.17 -3.51
N PHE A 215 22.99 -13.08 -2.20
CA PHE A 215 23.15 -11.84 -1.43
C PHE A 215 24.57 -11.72 -0.89
N ASP A 216 25.46 -11.27 -1.73
CA ASP A 216 26.89 -11.09 -1.40
C ASP A 216 27.17 -9.77 -0.66
N ALA A 217 28.45 -9.52 -0.38
CA ALA A 217 28.90 -8.31 0.32
C ALA A 217 28.56 -7.02 -0.44
N SER A 218 28.43 -7.06 -1.77
CA SER A 218 28.10 -5.86 -2.57
C SER A 218 26.65 -5.42 -2.37
N ILE A 219 25.73 -6.37 -2.23
CA ILE A 219 24.33 -6.08 -1.90
C ILE A 219 24.22 -5.54 -0.46
N LYS A 220 24.86 -6.22 0.50
CA LYS A 220 24.86 -5.84 1.91
C LYS A 220 25.38 -4.42 2.13
N ALA A 221 26.39 -4.01 1.37
CA ALA A 221 27.03 -2.70 1.52
C ALA A 221 26.11 -1.51 1.23
N HIS A 222 24.98 -1.73 0.54
CA HIS A 222 24.07 -0.66 0.17
C HIS A 222 22.84 -0.59 1.06
N LEU A 223 22.25 -1.74 1.43
CA LEU A 223 21.02 -1.78 2.22
C LEU A 223 21.24 -1.29 3.66
N ARG A 224 20.54 -0.22 4.04
CA ARG A 224 20.54 0.34 5.40
C ARG A 224 19.37 -0.19 6.22
N VAL A 225 18.17 -0.17 5.64
CA VAL A 225 16.91 -0.60 6.28
C VAL A 225 16.00 -1.28 5.28
N VAL A 226 15.19 -2.22 5.79
CA VAL A 226 14.18 -2.93 5.01
C VAL A 226 12.86 -2.94 5.78
N SER A 227 11.76 -2.59 5.11
CA SER A 227 10.42 -2.57 5.69
C SER A 227 9.50 -3.55 4.98
N SER A 228 8.73 -4.32 5.75
CA SER A 228 7.80 -5.32 5.25
C SER A 228 6.38 -5.01 5.68
N ALA A 229 5.42 -5.14 4.76
CA ALA A 229 4.01 -4.94 5.09
C ALA A 229 3.07 -5.73 4.17
N GLY A 230 1.84 -5.96 4.65
CA GLY A 230 0.75 -6.59 3.91
C GLY A 230 0.38 -7.98 4.42
N GLU A 231 1.34 -8.71 4.94
CA GLU A 231 1.19 -10.03 5.59
C GLU A 231 2.17 -10.10 6.77
N PRO A 232 2.02 -11.01 7.72
CA PRO A 232 3.03 -11.24 8.74
C PRO A 232 4.34 -11.76 8.13
N LEU A 233 5.46 -11.23 8.61
CA LEU A 233 6.79 -11.65 8.18
C LEU A 233 7.25 -12.85 9.03
N THR A 234 7.76 -13.90 8.38
CA THR A 234 8.18 -15.12 9.08
C THR A 234 9.48 -14.92 9.86
N PRO A 235 9.62 -15.55 11.04
CA PRO A 235 10.80 -15.40 11.89
C PRO A 235 12.12 -15.75 11.20
N GLU A 236 12.12 -16.72 10.28
CA GLU A 236 13.33 -17.15 9.55
C GLU A 236 13.84 -16.04 8.63
N VAL A 237 12.92 -15.34 7.96
CA VAL A 237 13.27 -14.20 7.09
C VAL A 237 13.82 -13.05 7.92
N ILE A 238 13.18 -12.75 9.08
CA ILE A 238 13.65 -11.72 10.00
C ILE A 238 15.06 -12.05 10.50
N HIS A 239 15.27 -13.31 10.92
CA HIS A 239 16.58 -13.76 11.41
C HIS A 239 17.66 -13.62 10.33
N TRP A 240 17.39 -14.06 9.11
CA TRP A 240 18.32 -13.98 8.00
C TRP A 240 18.72 -12.53 7.68
N PHE A 241 17.74 -11.62 7.56
CA PHE A 241 18.06 -10.21 7.33
C PHE A 241 18.88 -9.60 8.48
N ASN A 242 18.46 -9.81 9.73
CA ASN A 242 19.07 -9.15 10.87
C ASN A 242 20.46 -9.71 11.21
N HIS A 243 20.66 -11.02 11.08
CA HIS A 243 21.90 -11.69 11.50
C HIS A 243 22.83 -12.00 10.35
N ASP A 244 22.34 -12.58 9.24
CA ASP A 244 23.20 -13.04 8.15
C ASP A 244 23.51 -11.90 7.17
N LEU A 245 22.52 -11.05 6.86
CA LEU A 245 22.75 -9.86 6.06
C LEU A 245 23.23 -8.67 6.90
N GLY A 246 22.94 -8.62 8.18
CA GLY A 246 23.25 -7.48 9.06
C GLY A 246 22.41 -6.23 8.75
N VAL A 247 21.22 -6.40 8.17
CA VAL A 247 20.27 -5.34 7.81
C VAL A 247 18.98 -5.55 8.56
N ASN A 248 18.52 -4.55 9.28
CA ASN A 248 17.26 -4.65 10.02
C ASN A 248 16.07 -4.69 9.05
N ILE A 249 15.26 -5.76 9.14
CA ILE A 249 13.95 -5.85 8.50
C ILE A 249 12.87 -5.79 9.57
N TYR A 250 11.87 -4.92 9.37
CA TYR A 250 10.80 -4.72 10.34
C TYR A 250 9.43 -4.85 9.70
N ASP A 251 8.56 -5.58 10.42
CA ASP A 251 7.17 -5.76 10.03
C ASP A 251 6.32 -4.54 10.42
N GLN A 252 5.31 -4.27 9.62
CA GLN A 252 4.47 -3.08 9.72
C GLN A 252 3.04 -3.43 9.29
N TYR A 253 2.06 -2.75 9.87
CA TYR A 253 0.64 -3.03 9.65
C TYR A 253 -0.13 -1.80 9.20
N GLY A 254 -1.02 -2.04 8.25
CA GLY A 254 -1.98 -1.05 7.75
C GLY A 254 -3.03 -1.68 6.85
N GLN A 255 -3.96 -0.86 6.40
CA GLN A 255 -5.03 -1.24 5.48
C GLN A 255 -5.20 -0.17 4.40
N THR A 256 -5.87 -0.51 3.31
CA THR A 256 -6.21 0.47 2.26
C THR A 256 -6.96 1.68 2.83
N GLU A 257 -7.81 1.46 3.82
CA GLU A 257 -8.64 2.44 4.51
C GLU A 257 -7.87 3.36 5.45
N LEU A 258 -6.70 2.93 5.92
CA LEU A 258 -5.95 3.62 6.97
C LEU A 258 -4.61 4.17 6.50
N GLY A 259 -4.06 3.58 5.43
CA GLY A 259 -2.63 3.56 5.25
C GLY A 259 -1.95 2.74 6.35
N MET A 260 -0.66 2.96 6.57
CA MET A 260 0.10 2.30 7.63
C MET A 260 -0.10 3.05 8.95
N VAL A 261 -0.42 2.32 10.01
CA VAL A 261 -0.79 2.89 11.33
C VAL A 261 -0.01 2.29 12.49
N ILE A 262 0.60 1.11 12.31
CA ILE A 262 1.41 0.41 13.31
C ILE A 262 2.71 -0.04 12.62
N ALA A 263 3.83 0.08 13.31
CA ALA A 263 5.13 -0.32 12.78
C ALA A 263 6.12 -0.67 13.88
N ASN A 264 7.05 -1.55 13.55
CA ASN A 264 8.37 -1.54 14.16
C ASN A 264 9.18 -0.44 13.45
N HIS A 265 9.32 0.69 14.12
CA HIS A 265 9.92 1.90 13.55
C HIS A 265 11.42 1.75 13.33
N HIS A 266 11.93 2.23 12.18
CA HIS A 266 13.38 2.38 11.97
C HIS A 266 13.93 3.67 12.60
N ALA A 267 13.14 4.76 12.60
CA ALA A 267 13.58 6.05 13.10
C ALA A 267 13.38 6.25 14.60
N LEU A 268 12.55 5.44 15.27
CA LEU A 268 12.21 5.61 16.68
C LEU A 268 12.76 4.44 17.51
N ASP A 269 13.27 4.75 18.69
CA ASP A 269 13.74 3.74 19.63
C ASP A 269 12.55 3.15 20.42
N HIS A 270 12.43 1.84 20.40
CA HIS A 270 11.45 1.07 21.17
C HIS A 270 11.84 -0.41 21.19
N TYR A 271 11.25 -1.18 22.09
CA TYR A 271 11.44 -2.62 22.11
C TYR A 271 10.88 -3.26 20.84
N LYS A 272 11.68 -4.06 20.17
CA LYS A 272 11.31 -4.76 18.93
C LYS A 272 11.18 -6.26 19.21
N LYS A 273 9.95 -6.76 19.14
CA LYS A 273 9.63 -8.18 19.31
C LYS A 273 9.47 -8.83 17.95
N VAL A 274 10.19 -9.91 17.70
CA VAL A 274 10.01 -10.73 16.49
C VAL A 274 8.57 -11.27 16.44
N GLY A 275 7.92 -11.11 15.28
CA GLY A 275 6.52 -11.51 15.07
C GLY A 275 5.48 -10.48 15.56
N SER A 276 5.91 -9.35 16.11
CA SER A 276 5.02 -8.23 16.43
C SER A 276 4.98 -7.23 15.28
N ALA A 277 3.81 -6.67 14.99
CA ALA A 277 3.66 -5.54 14.06
C ALA A 277 4.21 -4.22 14.63
N GLY A 278 4.48 -4.17 15.94
CA GLY A 278 5.06 -3.01 16.61
C GLY A 278 4.05 -2.10 17.29
N TYR A 279 4.27 -0.78 17.16
CA TYR A 279 3.58 0.27 17.91
C TYR A 279 2.93 1.29 16.97
N ALA A 280 2.03 2.11 17.52
CA ALA A 280 1.38 3.16 16.73
C ALA A 280 2.40 4.11 16.08
N ILE A 281 2.15 4.43 14.82
CA ILE A 281 2.86 5.50 14.13
C ILE A 281 2.43 6.85 14.74
N PRO A 282 3.34 7.81 15.00
CA PRO A 282 3.00 9.11 15.53
C PRO A 282 1.83 9.76 14.77
N GLY A 283 0.85 10.24 15.52
CA GLY A 283 -0.41 10.77 14.98
C GLY A 283 -1.55 9.76 14.89
N HIS A 284 -1.33 8.52 15.36
CA HIS A 284 -2.35 7.49 15.49
C HIS A 284 -2.38 6.92 16.91
N ARG A 285 -3.57 6.52 17.36
CA ARG A 285 -3.78 5.70 18.54
C ARG A 285 -4.59 4.46 18.14
N PHE A 286 -4.05 3.29 18.41
CA PHE A 286 -4.81 2.05 18.32
C PHE A 286 -5.35 1.62 19.69
N ALA A 287 -6.36 0.80 19.68
CA ALA A 287 -6.90 0.07 20.82
C ALA A 287 -7.15 -1.38 20.42
N VAL A 288 -7.13 -2.28 21.40
CA VAL A 288 -7.58 -3.65 21.22
C VAL A 288 -8.88 -3.82 22.01
N LEU A 289 -9.97 -4.14 21.32
CA LEU A 289 -11.31 -4.12 21.88
C LEU A 289 -11.86 -5.53 22.08
N ASP A 290 -12.51 -5.75 23.23
CA ASP A 290 -13.29 -6.95 23.49
C ASP A 290 -14.62 -6.97 22.72
N LYS A 291 -15.47 -7.99 22.97
CA LYS A 291 -16.78 -8.12 22.32
C LYS A 291 -17.78 -7.03 22.74
N ALA A 292 -17.56 -6.36 23.87
CA ALA A 292 -18.37 -5.25 24.36
C ALA A 292 -17.80 -3.89 23.92
N HIS A 293 -16.79 -3.88 23.04
CA HIS A 293 -16.05 -2.71 22.57
C HIS A 293 -15.34 -1.95 23.71
N GLN A 294 -14.93 -2.65 24.76
CA GLN A 294 -14.07 -2.09 25.82
C GLN A 294 -12.61 -2.42 25.51
N GLU A 295 -11.71 -1.50 25.84
CA GLU A 295 -10.27 -1.73 25.69
C GLU A 295 -9.81 -2.86 26.63
N VAL A 296 -9.02 -3.81 26.07
CA VAL A 296 -8.44 -4.88 26.86
C VAL A 296 -7.16 -4.42 27.56
N GLU A 297 -6.80 -5.10 28.65
CA GLU A 297 -5.51 -4.92 29.33
C GLU A 297 -4.35 -5.57 28.54
N LEU A 298 -3.11 -5.31 28.96
CA LEU A 298 -1.90 -5.96 28.42
C LEU A 298 -2.04 -7.49 28.49
N GLY A 299 -1.62 -8.17 27.43
CA GLY A 299 -1.81 -9.61 27.24
C GLY A 299 -3.17 -9.99 26.64
N GLY A 300 -4.13 -9.08 26.61
CA GLY A 300 -5.49 -9.32 26.12
C GLY A 300 -5.56 -9.49 24.60
N VAL A 301 -6.59 -10.25 24.17
CA VAL A 301 -6.89 -10.53 22.75
C VAL A 301 -8.23 -9.91 22.39
N GLY A 302 -8.27 -9.24 21.24
CA GLY A 302 -9.50 -8.60 20.76
C GLY A 302 -9.40 -8.13 19.33
N THR A 303 -10.36 -7.31 18.93
CA THR A 303 -10.38 -6.66 17.63
C THR A 303 -9.47 -5.43 17.65
N LEU A 304 -8.55 -5.34 16.69
CA LEU A 304 -7.76 -4.13 16.50
C LEU A 304 -8.67 -3.00 16.04
N ALA A 305 -8.55 -1.85 16.68
CA ALA A 305 -9.30 -0.65 16.35
C ALA A 305 -8.39 0.58 16.34
N ILE A 306 -8.78 1.60 15.58
CA ILE A 306 -8.13 2.92 15.61
C ILE A 306 -9.07 3.89 16.35
N ASP A 307 -8.56 4.52 17.40
CA ASP A 307 -9.25 5.58 18.09
C ASP A 307 -9.21 6.87 17.26
N CYS A 308 -10.30 7.11 16.53
CA CYS A 308 -10.39 8.26 15.62
C CYS A 308 -10.34 9.61 16.36
N SER A 309 -10.76 9.64 17.64
CA SER A 309 -10.79 10.86 18.45
C SER A 309 -9.39 11.30 18.90
N GLN A 310 -8.45 10.33 19.02
CA GLN A 310 -7.08 10.58 19.44
C GLN A 310 -6.05 10.33 18.31
N SER A 311 -6.53 10.23 17.05
CA SER A 311 -5.70 10.00 15.88
C SER A 311 -5.84 11.16 14.90
N PRO A 312 -5.12 12.28 15.09
CA PRO A 312 -5.23 13.45 14.22
C PRO A 312 -4.86 13.18 12.75
N LEU A 313 -4.14 12.10 12.47
CA LEU A 313 -3.82 11.67 11.10
C LEU A 313 -4.81 10.64 10.53
N PHE A 314 -5.85 10.27 11.28
CA PHE A 314 -6.92 9.41 10.75
C PHE A 314 -7.73 10.15 9.69
N TRP A 315 -7.93 9.54 8.54
CA TRP A 315 -8.52 10.21 7.38
C TRP A 315 -9.74 9.49 6.78
N PHE A 316 -9.93 8.19 7.05
CA PHE A 316 -11.00 7.42 6.44
C PHE A 316 -12.38 7.82 6.97
N SER A 317 -13.27 8.21 6.06
CA SER A 317 -14.63 8.64 6.41
C SER A 317 -15.73 7.61 6.10
N GLY A 318 -15.34 6.50 5.46
CA GLY A 318 -16.23 5.42 5.03
C GLY A 318 -16.03 5.02 3.57
N TYR A 319 -16.64 3.92 3.19
CA TYR A 319 -16.64 3.45 1.80
C TYR A 319 -17.58 4.30 0.96
N GLY A 320 -17.32 4.38 -0.35
CA GLY A 320 -18.27 4.97 -1.29
C GLY A 320 -19.59 4.18 -1.36
N GLY A 321 -20.70 4.90 -1.52
CA GLY A 321 -22.04 4.33 -1.51
C GLY A 321 -22.62 4.11 -0.10
N ASN A 322 -23.75 3.39 0.00
CA ASN A 322 -24.48 3.13 1.25
C ASN A 322 -23.91 1.94 2.06
N ASN A 323 -22.63 1.68 1.98
CA ASN A 323 -21.97 0.58 2.68
C ASN A 323 -21.93 0.84 4.20
N ARG A 324 -22.12 -0.24 4.99
CA ARG A 324 -22.02 -0.18 6.46
C ARG A 324 -20.65 0.36 6.87
N LYS A 325 -20.65 1.41 7.67
CA LYS A 325 -19.42 1.99 8.21
C LYS A 325 -18.82 1.05 9.26
N PRO A 326 -17.53 0.75 9.21
CA PRO A 326 -16.86 -0.13 10.19
C PRO A 326 -16.49 0.63 11.47
N PHE A 327 -17.46 1.35 12.05
CA PHE A 327 -17.24 2.16 13.25
C PHE A 327 -18.09 1.66 14.43
N ALA A 328 -17.49 1.70 15.62
CA ALA A 328 -18.14 1.52 16.91
C ALA A 328 -17.82 2.73 17.80
N GLY A 329 -18.78 3.65 17.94
CA GLY A 329 -18.54 4.93 18.59
C GLY A 329 -17.45 5.71 17.85
N HIS A 330 -16.36 6.06 18.56
CA HIS A 330 -15.20 6.74 18.00
C HIS A 330 -14.09 5.80 17.49
N TYR A 331 -14.31 4.48 17.55
CA TYR A 331 -13.38 3.49 17.04
C TYR A 331 -13.69 3.07 15.61
N TYR A 332 -12.67 3.08 14.75
CA TYR A 332 -12.69 2.35 13.49
C TYR A 332 -12.28 0.91 13.75
N LEU A 333 -13.11 -0.06 13.37
CA LEU A 333 -12.84 -1.49 13.55
C LEU A 333 -12.15 -2.05 12.29
N THR A 334 -10.95 -2.57 12.45
CA THR A 334 -10.15 -3.09 11.31
C THR A 334 -10.67 -4.43 10.78
N GLY A 335 -11.41 -5.18 11.62
CA GLY A 335 -11.79 -6.55 11.34
C GLY A 335 -10.66 -7.57 11.57
N ASP A 336 -9.54 -7.14 12.13
CA ASP A 336 -8.41 -8.00 12.46
C ASP A 336 -8.39 -8.32 13.96
N THR A 337 -8.04 -9.56 14.28
CA THR A 337 -7.85 -10.03 15.66
C THR A 337 -6.38 -9.97 16.01
N VAL A 338 -6.07 -9.37 17.14
CA VAL A 338 -4.70 -9.16 17.61
C VAL A 338 -4.58 -9.41 19.11
N ARG A 339 -3.35 -9.57 19.58
CA ARG A 339 -3.01 -9.49 21.00
C ARG A 339 -2.31 -8.18 21.30
N LEU A 340 -2.73 -7.48 22.35
CA LEU A 340 -1.94 -6.42 22.97
C LEU A 340 -0.88 -7.08 23.84
N ASN A 341 0.39 -7.10 23.39
CA ASN A 341 1.44 -7.79 24.13
C ASN A 341 1.87 -7.05 25.40
N GLU A 342 2.68 -7.73 26.24
CA GLU A 342 3.12 -7.21 27.55
C GLU A 342 3.92 -5.88 27.46
N GLN A 343 4.44 -5.54 26.30
CA GLN A 343 5.17 -4.28 26.03
C GLN A 343 4.30 -3.21 25.39
N GLY A 344 2.98 -3.49 25.23
CA GLY A 344 2.04 -2.56 24.59
C GLY A 344 2.12 -2.52 23.06
N GLY A 345 2.84 -3.44 22.45
CA GLY A 345 2.86 -3.64 21.00
C GLY A 345 1.75 -4.59 20.53
N VAL A 346 1.57 -4.68 19.22
CA VAL A 346 0.52 -5.48 18.56
C VAL A 346 1.10 -6.74 17.94
N ASP A 347 0.60 -7.91 18.40
CA ASP A 347 0.87 -9.19 17.77
C ASP A 347 -0.35 -9.59 16.93
N PHE A 348 -0.18 -9.76 15.62
CA PHE A 348 -1.25 -10.14 14.71
C PHE A 348 -1.62 -11.62 14.89
N ILE A 349 -2.92 -11.94 14.95
CA ILE A 349 -3.42 -13.32 15.08
C ILE A 349 -4.08 -13.75 13.76
N GLY A 350 -4.90 -12.90 13.16
CA GLY A 350 -5.59 -13.21 11.91
C GLY A 350 -6.80 -12.30 11.67
N ARG A 351 -7.48 -12.53 10.55
CA ARG A 351 -8.76 -11.89 10.28
C ARG A 351 -9.81 -12.41 11.25
N ALA A 352 -10.73 -11.57 11.69
CA ALA A 352 -11.79 -11.97 12.61
C ALA A 352 -12.71 -13.06 12.03
N ASP A 353 -12.84 -13.11 10.70
CA ASP A 353 -13.59 -14.08 9.91
C ASP A 353 -12.81 -15.39 9.60
N ASP A 354 -11.46 -15.37 9.68
CA ASP A 354 -10.58 -16.49 9.35
C ASP A 354 -9.97 -17.18 10.58
N VAL A 355 -10.12 -16.59 11.77
CA VAL A 355 -9.58 -17.15 13.02
C VAL A 355 -10.29 -18.44 13.42
N ILE A 356 -9.53 -19.52 13.54
CA ILE A 356 -10.01 -20.82 13.99
C ILE A 356 -10.24 -20.79 15.51
N THR A 357 -11.46 -21.09 15.94
CA THR A 357 -11.78 -21.23 17.37
C THR A 357 -11.81 -22.72 17.73
N THR A 358 -10.89 -23.17 18.58
CA THR A 358 -10.84 -24.55 19.07
C THR A 358 -10.66 -24.56 20.58
N SER A 359 -11.53 -25.29 21.29
CA SER A 359 -11.51 -25.44 22.77
C SER A 359 -11.37 -24.12 23.54
N GLY A 360 -11.95 -23.03 23.02
CA GLY A 360 -11.85 -21.71 23.63
C GLY A 360 -10.60 -20.91 23.23
N TYR A 361 -9.68 -21.53 22.50
CA TYR A 361 -8.50 -20.84 21.94
C TYR A 361 -8.80 -20.28 20.55
N ARG A 362 -8.18 -19.14 20.25
CA ARG A 362 -8.19 -18.51 18.92
C ARG A 362 -6.83 -18.72 18.27
N VAL A 363 -6.82 -19.48 17.19
CA VAL A 363 -5.62 -19.81 16.42
C VAL A 363 -5.75 -19.15 15.07
N GLY A 364 -4.80 -18.30 14.71
CA GLY A 364 -4.75 -17.68 13.40
C GLY A 364 -4.20 -18.64 12.34
N PRO A 365 -4.56 -18.47 11.06
CA PRO A 365 -3.95 -19.22 9.97
C PRO A 365 -2.42 -19.15 10.01
N PHE A 366 -1.87 -17.99 10.32
CA PHE A 366 -0.43 -17.76 10.42
C PHE A 366 0.25 -18.59 11.53
N ASP A 367 -0.42 -18.81 12.67
CA ASP A 367 0.12 -19.65 13.74
C ASP A 367 0.29 -21.10 13.27
N VAL A 368 -0.64 -21.56 12.41
CA VAL A 368 -0.57 -22.91 11.81
C VAL A 368 0.51 -22.96 10.72
N GLU A 369 0.50 -22.01 9.82
CA GLU A 369 1.43 -21.93 8.68
C GLU A 369 2.89 -21.78 9.11
N SER A 370 3.15 -21.07 10.22
CA SER A 370 4.51 -20.88 10.75
C SER A 370 5.04 -22.10 11.52
N THR A 371 4.16 -23.09 11.82
CA THR A 371 4.52 -24.31 12.56
C THR A 371 4.74 -25.50 11.61
N LEU A 372 4.20 -25.42 10.40
CA LEU A 372 4.36 -26.43 9.34
C LEU A 372 5.63 -26.17 8.53
#